data_6e2e5aa291822758352ff27f8113151c
#
_entry.id   6e2e5aa291822758352ff27f8113151c
#
_cell.length_a   1.000
_cell.length_b   1.000
_cell.length_c   1.000
_cell.angle_alpha   90.00
_cell.angle_beta   90.00
_cell.angle_gamma   90.00
#
_symmetry.space_group_name_H-M   'P 1'
#
loop_
_entity.id
_entity.type
_entity.pdbx_description
1 polymer ?
#
loop_
_entity_poly.entity_id
_entity_poly.type
_entity_poly.pdbx_seq_one_letter_code
_entity_poly.pdbx_strand_id
1 'polypeptide(L)'
;DQPIIPFIEGDGTGADIWRASVRVLDAAVEKAYGGSRKIHWLEIYAGEKSNNQFGTWLPDSTVQACRDYLVSIKGPLTTPIGGGIRSLNVALRQMLDLYVCLRPVRWFKGVPSPVKNPAAVDMVIFRENCEDIYAGIEFEQGSDENAKFLALLKEHFPKSYGKIRFPETSGIGIKPVSKDGSERLIRSAIEYAIANGRKSVTIVHKGNIMKFTEGAFRNWGYALAEREFAAQTYTWDQWERTKAKLGEKAANEEQTAAVAAGKIIIKDAIADITLQQVLTRPNEFDV
;
A
#
# COMPACT_ATOMS: atom_id res chain seq x y z
N ASP A 1 -19.67 -17.61 18.79
CA ASP A 1 -19.69 -17.08 17.43
C ASP A 1 -19.04 -18.08 16.48
N GLN A 2 -19.67 -18.27 15.32
CA GLN A 2 -19.19 -19.18 14.27
C GLN A 2 -19.19 -18.40 12.95
N PRO A 3 -18.17 -17.56 12.69
CA PRO A 3 -18.14 -16.72 11.50
C PRO A 3 -17.96 -17.57 10.24
N ILE A 4 -18.59 -17.11 9.15
CA ILE A 4 -18.30 -17.58 7.81
C ILE A 4 -17.18 -16.70 7.24
N ILE A 5 -16.09 -17.32 6.81
CA ILE A 5 -14.96 -16.62 6.17
C ILE A 5 -14.81 -17.16 4.74
N PRO A 6 -15.11 -16.37 3.72
CA PRO A 6 -14.84 -16.72 2.34
C PRO A 6 -13.33 -16.89 2.08
N PHE A 7 -13.00 -17.85 1.22
CA PHE A 7 -11.62 -18.00 0.76
C PHE A 7 -11.55 -18.27 -0.75
N ILE A 8 -10.51 -17.74 -1.35
CA ILE A 8 -10.08 -18.07 -2.70
C ILE A 8 -8.81 -18.89 -2.57
N GLU A 9 -8.85 -20.15 -3.00
CA GLU A 9 -7.70 -21.04 -2.94
C GLU A 9 -6.51 -20.48 -3.73
N GLY A 10 -6.78 -19.93 -4.92
CA GLY A 10 -5.80 -19.33 -5.79
C GLY A 10 -5.21 -20.29 -6.81
N ASP A 11 -4.27 -19.77 -7.60
CA ASP A 11 -3.63 -20.48 -8.71
C ASP A 11 -2.26 -21.02 -8.28
N GLY A 12 -1.71 -21.93 -9.09
CA GLY A 12 -0.38 -22.51 -8.88
C GLY A 12 -0.22 -23.13 -7.48
N THR A 13 0.67 -22.57 -6.67
CA THR A 13 0.92 -23.03 -5.29
C THR A 13 -0.21 -22.73 -4.31
N GLY A 14 -1.25 -22.02 -4.75
CA GLY A 14 -2.38 -21.59 -3.90
C GLY A 14 -3.06 -22.76 -3.18
N ALA A 15 -3.33 -23.85 -3.88
CA ALA A 15 -3.95 -25.05 -3.31
C ALA A 15 -3.11 -25.68 -2.20
N ASP A 16 -1.80 -25.73 -2.36
CA ASP A 16 -0.89 -26.28 -1.35
C ASP A 16 -0.80 -25.37 -0.13
N ILE A 17 -0.71 -24.07 -0.35
CA ILE A 17 -0.69 -23.05 0.70
C ILE A 17 -2.01 -23.11 1.49
N TRP A 18 -3.16 -23.15 0.81
CA TRP A 18 -4.45 -23.20 1.48
C TRP A 18 -4.62 -24.45 2.33
N ARG A 19 -4.29 -25.63 1.78
CA ARG A 19 -4.36 -26.90 2.48
C ARG A 19 -3.55 -26.91 3.79
N ALA A 20 -2.37 -26.28 3.79
CA ALA A 20 -1.56 -26.11 4.99
C ALA A 20 -2.15 -25.05 5.93
N SER A 21 -2.58 -23.91 5.39
CA SER A 21 -3.07 -22.77 6.18
C SER A 21 -4.35 -23.08 6.94
N VAL A 22 -5.33 -23.73 6.31
CA VAL A 22 -6.61 -24.05 6.95
C VAL A 22 -6.42 -24.94 8.19
N ARG A 23 -5.50 -25.89 8.13
CA ARG A 23 -5.16 -26.77 9.27
C ARG A 23 -4.57 -25.98 10.45
N VAL A 24 -3.70 -25.02 10.15
CA VAL A 24 -3.08 -24.16 11.17
C VAL A 24 -4.14 -23.22 11.78
N LEU A 25 -4.98 -22.62 10.96
CA LEU A 25 -6.03 -21.72 11.42
C LEU A 25 -7.06 -22.44 12.29
N ASP A 26 -7.53 -23.62 11.86
CA ASP A 26 -8.49 -24.42 12.63
C ASP A 26 -7.87 -24.86 13.97
N ALA A 27 -6.63 -25.34 13.99
CA ALA A 27 -5.92 -25.71 15.20
C ALA A 27 -5.69 -24.52 16.16
N ALA A 28 -5.42 -23.34 15.61
CA ALA A 28 -5.26 -22.12 16.40
C ALA A 28 -6.59 -21.70 17.08
N VAL A 29 -7.70 -21.76 16.34
CA VAL A 29 -9.04 -21.44 16.86
C VAL A 29 -9.44 -22.48 17.91
N GLU A 30 -9.23 -23.76 17.66
CA GLU A 30 -9.48 -24.83 18.62
C GLU A 30 -8.70 -24.61 19.92
N LYS A 31 -7.39 -24.33 19.81
CA LYS A 31 -6.54 -24.06 20.97
C LYS A 31 -6.93 -22.82 21.74
N ALA A 32 -7.34 -21.75 21.03
CA ALA A 32 -7.68 -20.49 21.67
C ALA A 32 -9.04 -20.52 22.38
N TYR A 33 -9.98 -21.31 21.87
CA TYR A 33 -11.37 -21.30 22.33
C TYR A 33 -11.87 -22.63 22.86
N GLY A 34 -11.04 -23.67 22.94
CA GLY A 34 -11.39 -24.98 23.51
C GLY A 34 -12.61 -25.62 22.86
N GLY A 35 -12.76 -25.49 21.54
CA GLY A 35 -13.90 -26.03 20.78
C GLY A 35 -15.19 -25.20 20.83
N SER A 36 -15.24 -24.14 21.63
CA SER A 36 -16.44 -23.29 21.74
C SER A 36 -16.71 -22.39 20.53
N ARG A 37 -15.71 -22.19 19.67
CA ARG A 37 -15.80 -21.42 18.42
C ARG A 37 -15.19 -22.19 17.25
N LYS A 38 -15.73 -21.92 16.05
CA LYS A 38 -15.26 -22.54 14.81
C LYS A 38 -15.45 -21.56 13.67
N ILE A 39 -14.52 -21.57 12.70
CA ILE A 39 -14.68 -20.86 11.44
C ILE A 39 -15.39 -21.78 10.44
N HIS A 40 -16.41 -21.26 9.74
CA HIS A 40 -17.00 -21.92 8.59
C HIS A 40 -16.37 -21.35 7.32
N TRP A 41 -15.60 -22.17 6.63
CA TRP A 41 -14.92 -21.79 5.40
C TRP A 41 -15.88 -21.87 4.21
N LEU A 42 -16.01 -20.76 3.46
CA LEU A 42 -16.81 -20.68 2.24
C LEU A 42 -15.87 -20.49 1.04
N GLU A 43 -15.76 -21.52 0.21
CA GLU A 43 -14.99 -21.36 -1.03
C GLU A 43 -15.69 -20.42 -2.00
N ILE A 44 -14.97 -19.39 -2.46
CA ILE A 44 -15.36 -18.49 -3.53
C ILE A 44 -14.28 -18.53 -4.62
N TYR A 45 -14.63 -18.23 -5.84
CA TYR A 45 -13.81 -18.57 -7.00
C TYR A 45 -13.22 -17.34 -7.67
N ALA A 46 -11.93 -17.40 -8.02
CA ALA A 46 -11.23 -16.47 -8.90
C ALA A 46 -10.03 -17.18 -9.53
N GLY A 47 -9.52 -16.66 -10.64
CA GLY A 47 -8.37 -17.20 -11.33
C GLY A 47 -8.68 -18.38 -12.25
N GLU A 48 -7.69 -19.25 -12.45
CA GLU A 48 -7.79 -20.40 -13.36
C GLU A 48 -8.91 -21.38 -12.99
N LYS A 49 -9.04 -21.68 -11.70
CA LYS A 49 -10.11 -22.57 -11.19
C LYS A 49 -11.49 -22.02 -11.52
N SER A 50 -11.69 -20.73 -11.39
CA SER A 50 -12.94 -20.06 -11.74
C SER A 50 -13.21 -20.12 -13.26
N ASN A 51 -12.22 -19.79 -14.06
CA ASN A 51 -12.34 -19.81 -15.51
C ASN A 51 -12.65 -21.22 -16.04
N ASN A 52 -11.99 -22.23 -15.49
CA ASN A 52 -12.19 -23.62 -15.89
C ASN A 52 -13.58 -24.15 -15.52
N GLN A 53 -14.16 -23.70 -14.41
CA GLN A 53 -15.47 -24.18 -13.93
C GLN A 53 -16.65 -23.36 -14.46
N PHE A 54 -16.49 -22.05 -14.60
CA PHE A 54 -17.58 -21.11 -14.88
C PHE A 54 -17.37 -20.25 -16.13
N GLY A 55 -16.23 -20.37 -16.82
CA GLY A 55 -15.91 -19.56 -18.00
C GLY A 55 -15.62 -18.08 -17.68
N THR A 56 -15.41 -17.74 -16.42
CA THR A 56 -15.08 -16.38 -15.99
C THR A 56 -13.95 -16.38 -14.96
N TRP A 57 -13.02 -15.44 -15.12
CA TRP A 57 -11.87 -15.31 -14.22
C TRP A 57 -12.21 -14.74 -12.85
N LEU A 58 -13.25 -13.92 -12.76
CA LEU A 58 -13.70 -13.27 -11.52
C LEU A 58 -15.22 -13.12 -11.56
N PRO A 59 -15.98 -14.06 -11.00
CA PRO A 59 -17.44 -13.96 -10.90
C PRO A 59 -17.87 -12.79 -10.02
N ASP A 60 -18.97 -12.11 -10.37
CA ASP A 60 -19.58 -11.06 -9.55
C ASP A 60 -19.97 -11.57 -8.15
N SER A 61 -20.40 -12.83 -8.05
CA SER A 61 -20.71 -13.48 -6.79
C SER A 61 -19.53 -13.55 -5.82
N THR A 62 -18.30 -13.66 -6.34
CA THR A 62 -17.08 -13.62 -5.53
C THR A 62 -16.88 -12.25 -4.92
N VAL A 63 -17.02 -11.20 -5.72
CA VAL A 63 -16.92 -9.81 -5.24
C VAL A 63 -18.00 -9.51 -4.22
N GLN A 64 -19.24 -9.98 -4.48
CA GLN A 64 -20.35 -9.80 -3.57
C GLN A 64 -20.12 -10.52 -2.23
N ALA A 65 -19.64 -11.76 -2.26
CA ALA A 65 -19.30 -12.48 -1.04
C ALA A 65 -18.24 -11.77 -0.20
N CYS A 66 -17.20 -11.20 -0.85
CA CYS A 66 -16.21 -10.38 -0.13
C CYS A 66 -16.83 -9.16 0.56
N ARG A 67 -17.85 -8.53 -0.06
CA ARG A 67 -18.58 -7.39 0.54
C ARG A 67 -19.46 -7.81 1.70
N ASP A 68 -20.19 -8.90 1.54
CA ASP A 68 -21.18 -9.36 2.52
C ASP A 68 -20.53 -9.89 3.79
N TYR A 69 -19.42 -10.60 3.66
CA TYR A 69 -18.72 -11.21 4.79
C TYR A 69 -17.58 -10.35 5.35
N LEU A 70 -17.18 -9.25 4.70
CA LEU A 70 -16.18 -8.26 5.10
C LEU A 70 -14.75 -8.79 5.25
N VAL A 71 -14.55 -9.99 5.75
CA VAL A 71 -13.25 -10.63 5.92
C VAL A 71 -13.16 -11.84 5.01
N SER A 72 -12.16 -11.89 4.16
CA SER A 72 -11.89 -13.01 3.27
C SER A 72 -10.40 -13.31 3.17
N ILE A 73 -10.06 -14.55 2.83
CA ILE A 73 -8.67 -14.98 2.60
C ILE A 73 -8.51 -15.27 1.11
N LYS A 74 -7.43 -14.77 0.53
CA LYS A 74 -7.14 -14.97 -0.88
C LYS A 74 -5.74 -15.55 -1.08
N GLY A 75 -5.67 -16.66 -1.80
CA GLY A 75 -4.43 -17.22 -2.33
C GLY A 75 -3.87 -16.41 -3.51
N PRO A 76 -2.72 -16.79 -4.06
CA PRO A 76 -2.14 -16.14 -5.24
C PRO A 76 -3.06 -16.29 -6.46
N LEU A 77 -3.12 -15.25 -7.31
CA LEU A 77 -3.85 -15.28 -8.58
C LEU A 77 -2.89 -14.98 -9.71
N THR A 78 -2.91 -15.83 -10.72
CA THR A 78 -2.15 -15.65 -11.96
C THR A 78 -2.83 -14.58 -12.82
N THR A 79 -2.05 -13.66 -13.36
CA THR A 79 -2.52 -12.75 -14.40
C THR A 79 -2.10 -13.35 -15.75
N PRO A 80 -3.04 -13.69 -16.63
CA PRO A 80 -2.71 -14.20 -17.96
C PRO A 80 -1.82 -13.21 -18.73
N ILE A 81 -0.75 -13.71 -19.32
CA ILE A 81 0.12 -12.91 -20.19
C ILE A 81 -0.52 -12.83 -21.57
N GLY A 82 -0.90 -11.64 -22.01
CA GLY A 82 -1.58 -11.40 -23.27
C GLY A 82 -3.10 -11.36 -23.17
N GLY A 83 -3.76 -10.73 -24.13
CA GLY A 83 -5.23 -10.70 -24.22
C GLY A 83 -5.94 -9.59 -23.46
N GLY A 84 -5.23 -8.55 -22.98
CA GLY A 84 -5.87 -7.36 -22.39
C GLY A 84 -6.56 -7.59 -21.03
N ILE A 85 -6.37 -8.75 -20.39
CA ILE A 85 -6.95 -9.03 -19.07
C ILE A 85 -6.14 -8.30 -18.01
N ARG A 86 -6.77 -7.35 -17.32
CA ARG A 86 -6.18 -6.68 -16.15
C ARG A 86 -5.93 -7.69 -15.03
N SER A 87 -4.90 -7.41 -14.22
CA SER A 87 -4.62 -8.21 -13.03
C SER A 87 -5.86 -8.37 -12.14
N LEU A 88 -6.25 -9.62 -11.88
CA LEU A 88 -7.39 -9.93 -10.99
C LEU A 88 -7.17 -9.36 -9.59
N ASN A 89 -5.92 -9.31 -9.14
CA ASN A 89 -5.57 -8.69 -7.86
C ASN A 89 -5.89 -7.19 -7.86
N VAL A 90 -5.57 -6.48 -8.95
CA VAL A 90 -5.88 -5.05 -9.08
C VAL A 90 -7.38 -4.85 -9.18
N ALA A 91 -8.09 -5.68 -9.95
CA ALA A 91 -9.55 -5.62 -10.05
C ALA A 91 -10.24 -5.75 -8.68
N LEU A 92 -9.87 -6.75 -7.88
CA LEU A 92 -10.42 -6.92 -6.53
C LEU A 92 -10.14 -5.72 -5.62
N ARG A 93 -8.93 -5.17 -5.67
CA ARG A 93 -8.55 -3.98 -4.88
C ARG A 93 -9.40 -2.77 -5.21
N GLN A 94 -9.64 -2.52 -6.51
CA GLN A 94 -10.45 -1.40 -6.98
C GLN A 94 -11.93 -1.61 -6.70
N MET A 95 -12.47 -2.80 -7.04
CA MET A 95 -13.90 -3.10 -6.86
C MET A 95 -14.34 -3.10 -5.39
N LEU A 96 -13.45 -3.46 -4.48
CA LEU A 96 -13.68 -3.50 -3.04
C LEU A 96 -13.13 -2.27 -2.29
N ASP A 97 -12.56 -1.31 -3.00
CA ASP A 97 -11.89 -0.12 -2.45
C ASP A 97 -10.89 -0.44 -1.33
N LEU A 98 -10.04 -1.45 -1.57
CA LEU A 98 -8.99 -1.86 -0.62
C LEU A 98 -7.79 -0.92 -0.72
N TYR A 99 -7.94 0.30 -0.23
CA TYR A 99 -6.97 1.38 -0.42
C TYR A 99 -5.67 1.20 0.38
N VAL A 100 -5.66 0.38 1.42
CA VAL A 100 -4.45 0.06 2.20
C VAL A 100 -3.99 -1.35 1.89
N CYS A 101 -2.76 -1.49 1.39
CA CYS A 101 -2.03 -2.74 1.42
C CYS A 101 -1.11 -2.73 2.65
N LEU A 102 -1.57 -3.35 3.74
CA LEU A 102 -0.85 -3.40 5.01
C LEU A 102 0.07 -4.62 5.04
N ARG A 103 1.38 -4.38 5.20
CA ARG A 103 2.40 -5.44 5.18
C ARG A 103 3.33 -5.36 6.38
N PRO A 104 3.09 -6.15 7.44
CA PRO A 104 4.04 -6.33 8.52
C PRO A 104 5.30 -7.02 7.98
N VAL A 105 6.46 -6.48 8.30
CA VAL A 105 7.76 -7.01 7.88
C VAL A 105 8.62 -7.18 9.13
N ARG A 106 8.88 -8.42 9.49
CA ARG A 106 9.79 -8.78 10.58
C ARG A 106 10.54 -10.07 10.26
N TRP A 107 11.69 -10.22 10.86
CA TRP A 107 12.45 -11.46 10.75
C TRP A 107 11.95 -12.50 11.76
N PHE A 108 11.98 -13.74 11.34
CA PHE A 108 11.65 -14.90 12.18
C PHE A 108 12.91 -15.70 12.49
N LYS A 109 13.12 -16.04 13.78
CA LYS A 109 14.27 -16.80 14.24
C LYS A 109 14.41 -18.12 13.48
N GLY A 110 15.60 -18.38 12.96
CA GLY A 110 15.90 -19.59 12.19
C GLY A 110 15.80 -19.43 10.68
N VAL A 111 15.28 -18.29 10.19
CA VAL A 111 15.23 -18.01 8.75
C VAL A 111 16.55 -17.33 8.33
N PRO A 112 17.25 -17.83 7.29
CA PRO A 112 18.42 -17.16 6.74
C PRO A 112 18.12 -15.74 6.28
N SER A 113 19.04 -14.82 6.49
CA SER A 113 18.90 -13.43 6.05
C SER A 113 20.24 -12.88 5.60
N PRO A 114 20.29 -12.10 4.50
CA PRO A 114 21.49 -11.38 4.07
C PRO A 114 21.78 -10.13 4.90
N VAL A 115 20.85 -9.73 5.77
CA VAL A 115 20.98 -8.53 6.63
C VAL A 115 21.80 -8.87 7.86
N LYS A 116 22.72 -8.00 8.27
CA LYS A 116 23.61 -8.23 9.42
C LYS A 116 22.87 -8.42 10.75
N ASN A 117 21.83 -7.62 10.97
CA ASN A 117 20.99 -7.70 12.18
C ASN A 117 19.50 -7.81 11.81
N PRO A 118 19.05 -8.96 11.31
CA PRO A 118 17.69 -9.11 10.85
C PRO A 118 16.66 -9.01 11.99
N ALA A 119 17.04 -9.32 13.22
CA ALA A 119 16.15 -9.21 14.38
C ALA A 119 15.71 -7.77 14.71
N ALA A 120 16.43 -6.78 14.22
CA ALA A 120 16.06 -5.37 14.38
C ALA A 120 14.99 -4.89 13.38
N VAL A 121 14.65 -5.71 12.38
CA VAL A 121 13.60 -5.40 11.40
C VAL A 121 12.24 -5.76 11.99
N ASP A 122 11.46 -4.73 12.32
CA ASP A 122 10.06 -4.84 12.75
C ASP A 122 9.31 -3.58 12.33
N MET A 123 8.88 -3.55 11.08
CA MET A 123 8.16 -2.42 10.51
C MET A 123 6.85 -2.86 9.86
N VAL A 124 5.95 -1.91 9.66
CA VAL A 124 4.69 -2.16 8.95
C VAL A 124 4.58 -1.19 7.77
N ILE A 125 4.49 -1.73 6.56
CA ILE A 125 4.39 -0.92 5.35
C ILE A 125 2.91 -0.72 5.00
N PHE A 126 2.50 0.54 4.90
CA PHE A 126 1.23 0.98 4.35
C PHE A 126 1.47 1.42 2.91
N ARG A 127 0.93 0.68 1.95
CA ARG A 127 1.13 0.94 0.53
C ARG A 127 -0.17 1.37 -0.13
N GLU A 128 -0.10 2.44 -0.94
CA GLU A 128 -1.19 2.81 -1.84
C GLU A 128 -1.54 1.67 -2.80
N ASN A 129 -2.83 1.47 -3.03
CA ASN A 129 -3.32 0.28 -3.68
C ASN A 129 -4.39 0.52 -4.75
N CYS A 130 -4.93 1.74 -4.86
CA CYS A 130 -6.06 2.07 -5.73
C CYS A 130 -5.75 3.15 -6.77
N GLU A 131 -4.83 4.05 -6.48
CA GLU A 131 -4.40 5.15 -7.34
C GLU A 131 -3.01 4.91 -7.94
N ASP A 132 -2.35 5.98 -8.38
CA ASP A 132 -1.04 5.97 -8.97
C ASP A 132 -1.06 5.19 -10.31
N ILE A 133 0.00 4.48 -10.63
CA ILE A 133 0.07 3.64 -11.82
C ILE A 133 -0.96 2.49 -11.82
N TYR A 134 -1.47 2.11 -10.65
CA TYR A 134 -2.51 1.08 -10.52
C TYR A 134 -3.90 1.55 -10.96
N ALA A 135 -4.10 2.84 -11.22
CA ALA A 135 -5.31 3.34 -11.88
C ALA A 135 -5.48 2.74 -13.28
N GLY A 136 -4.37 2.32 -13.92
CA GLY A 136 -4.38 1.63 -15.20
C GLY A 136 -4.88 2.51 -16.34
N ILE A 137 -4.59 3.81 -16.30
CA ILE A 137 -4.92 4.75 -17.38
C ILE A 137 -3.74 4.75 -18.35
N GLU A 138 -3.87 3.97 -19.42
CA GLU A 138 -2.80 3.77 -20.40
C GLU A 138 -3.30 3.87 -21.83
N PHE A 139 -2.44 4.33 -22.71
CA PHE A 139 -2.67 4.43 -24.14
C PHE A 139 -1.54 3.70 -24.87
N GLU A 140 -1.91 2.66 -25.61
CA GLU A 140 -0.96 1.81 -26.33
C GLU A 140 -0.29 2.55 -27.49
N GLN A 141 1.03 2.40 -27.60
CA GLN A 141 1.79 2.96 -28.72
C GLN A 141 1.21 2.48 -30.07
N GLY A 142 0.98 3.42 -30.99
CA GLY A 142 0.42 3.13 -32.32
C GLY A 142 -1.10 2.99 -32.37
N SER A 143 -1.81 3.09 -31.23
CA SER A 143 -3.28 3.11 -31.22
C SER A 143 -3.84 4.49 -31.61
N ASP A 144 -5.07 4.51 -32.13
CA ASP A 144 -5.78 5.75 -32.45
C ASP A 144 -6.02 6.60 -31.19
N GLU A 145 -6.27 5.95 -30.05
CA GLU A 145 -6.46 6.63 -28.76
C GLU A 145 -5.19 7.34 -28.30
N ASN A 146 -4.03 6.70 -28.45
CA ASN A 146 -2.74 7.31 -28.14
C ASN A 146 -2.43 8.49 -29.06
N ALA A 147 -2.68 8.34 -30.36
CA ALA A 147 -2.51 9.42 -31.33
C ALA A 147 -3.40 10.64 -30.99
N LYS A 148 -4.66 10.39 -30.64
CA LYS A 148 -5.61 11.42 -30.21
C LYS A 148 -5.16 12.12 -28.92
N PHE A 149 -4.71 11.34 -27.93
CA PHE A 149 -4.21 11.89 -26.68
C PHE A 149 -2.98 12.78 -26.89
N LEU A 150 -2.02 12.32 -27.68
CA LEU A 150 -0.81 13.09 -28.00
C LEU A 150 -1.12 14.36 -28.78
N ALA A 151 -2.11 14.33 -29.70
CA ALA A 151 -2.57 15.50 -30.43
C ALA A 151 -3.18 16.56 -29.48
N LEU A 152 -4.07 16.14 -28.57
CA LEU A 152 -4.65 17.02 -27.55
C LEU A 152 -3.57 17.60 -26.61
N LEU A 153 -2.60 16.79 -26.20
CA LEU A 153 -1.50 17.26 -25.37
C LEU A 153 -0.62 18.27 -26.10
N LYS A 154 -0.35 18.04 -27.39
CA LYS A 154 0.42 18.96 -28.24
C LYS A 154 -0.30 20.30 -28.41
N GLU A 155 -1.61 20.28 -28.66
CA GLU A 155 -2.43 21.46 -28.87
C GLU A 155 -2.56 22.30 -27.59
N HIS A 156 -2.96 21.67 -26.50
CA HIS A 156 -3.33 22.38 -25.27
C HIS A 156 -2.18 22.50 -24.26
N PHE A 157 -1.20 21.61 -24.29
CA PHE A 157 -0.06 21.59 -23.35
C PHE A 157 1.29 21.42 -24.08
N PRO A 158 1.66 22.33 -25.02
CA PRO A 158 2.84 22.17 -25.87
C PRO A 158 4.16 22.04 -25.08
N LYS A 159 4.28 22.70 -23.94
CA LYS A 159 5.46 22.59 -23.07
C LYS A 159 5.58 21.20 -22.44
N SER A 160 4.49 20.54 -22.12
CA SER A 160 4.47 19.19 -21.58
C SER A 160 4.71 18.16 -22.68
N TYR A 161 4.07 18.34 -23.83
CA TYR A 161 4.31 17.51 -25.00
C TYR A 161 5.79 17.52 -25.43
N GLY A 162 6.43 18.68 -25.44
CA GLY A 162 7.84 18.83 -25.80
C GLY A 162 8.83 18.11 -24.88
N LYS A 163 8.36 17.58 -23.74
CA LYS A 163 9.16 16.72 -22.86
C LYS A 163 9.14 15.25 -23.27
N ILE A 164 8.21 14.86 -24.12
CA ILE A 164 8.14 13.50 -24.66
C ILE A 164 9.21 13.39 -25.75
N ARG A 165 10.24 12.63 -25.49
CA ARG A 165 11.42 12.58 -26.38
C ARG A 165 11.12 11.92 -27.74
N PHE A 166 10.28 10.90 -27.73
CA PHE A 166 9.93 10.11 -28.91
C PHE A 166 8.41 9.89 -28.97
N PRO A 167 7.60 10.93 -29.26
CA PRO A 167 6.15 10.86 -29.15
C PRO A 167 5.53 9.80 -30.08
N GLU A 168 6.07 9.59 -31.29
CA GLU A 168 5.54 8.65 -32.26
C GLU A 168 5.70 7.17 -31.86
N THR A 169 6.68 6.89 -30.99
CA THR A 169 7.00 5.53 -30.55
C THR A 169 6.78 5.32 -29.04
N SER A 170 6.11 6.28 -28.38
CA SER A 170 5.80 6.20 -26.95
C SER A 170 4.37 5.73 -26.71
N GLY A 171 4.19 4.74 -25.85
CA GLY A 171 2.94 4.56 -25.11
C GLY A 171 2.88 5.56 -23.96
N ILE A 172 1.67 5.96 -23.55
CA ILE A 172 1.47 6.97 -22.52
C ILE A 172 0.67 6.37 -21.36
N GLY A 173 1.16 6.60 -20.12
CA GLY A 173 0.43 6.29 -18.89
C GLY A 173 0.19 7.54 -18.07
N ILE A 174 -0.98 7.62 -17.43
CA ILE A 174 -1.35 8.72 -16.53
C ILE A 174 -1.27 8.21 -15.09
N LYS A 175 -0.58 8.97 -14.25
CA LYS A 175 -0.41 8.70 -12.84
C LYS A 175 -1.21 9.69 -11.99
N PRO A 176 -2.46 9.39 -11.63
CA PRO A 176 -3.23 10.24 -10.73
C PRO A 176 -2.81 9.99 -9.28
N VAL A 177 -2.62 11.07 -8.52
CA VAL A 177 -2.43 11.04 -7.07
C VAL A 177 -3.33 12.11 -6.48
N SER A 178 -4.35 11.70 -5.72
CA SER A 178 -5.32 12.62 -5.14
C SER A 178 -4.98 12.96 -3.69
N LYS A 179 -5.51 14.10 -3.23
CA LYS A 179 -5.43 14.49 -1.83
C LYS A 179 -6.21 13.50 -0.95
N ASP A 180 -7.41 13.13 -1.37
CA ASP A 180 -8.29 12.27 -0.59
C ASP A 180 -7.70 10.86 -0.44
N GLY A 181 -7.19 10.27 -1.53
CA GLY A 181 -6.48 8.98 -1.50
C GLY A 181 -5.22 9.01 -0.64
N SER A 182 -4.43 10.08 -0.77
CA SER A 182 -3.22 10.28 0.04
C SER A 182 -3.53 10.42 1.53
N GLU A 183 -4.50 11.27 1.87
CA GLU A 183 -4.87 11.51 3.27
C GLU A 183 -5.47 10.26 3.93
N ARG A 184 -6.32 9.49 3.24
CA ARG A 184 -6.90 8.26 3.82
C ARG A 184 -5.85 7.20 4.11
N LEU A 185 -4.85 7.04 3.23
CA LEU A 185 -3.74 6.11 3.45
C LEU A 185 -2.90 6.53 4.66
N ILE A 186 -2.48 7.79 4.71
CA ILE A 186 -1.62 8.31 5.77
C ILE A 186 -2.37 8.34 7.11
N ARG A 187 -3.66 8.67 7.12
CA ARG A 187 -4.52 8.59 8.33
C ARG A 187 -4.50 7.17 8.90
N SER A 188 -4.73 6.16 8.06
CA SER A 188 -4.70 4.77 8.50
C SER A 188 -3.35 4.37 9.09
N ALA A 189 -2.25 4.85 8.51
CA ALA A 189 -0.90 4.60 9.03
C ALA A 189 -0.66 5.26 10.40
N ILE A 190 -1.10 6.50 10.58
CA ILE A 190 -0.99 7.21 11.87
C ILE A 190 -1.86 6.55 12.93
N GLU A 191 -3.11 6.23 12.62
CA GLU A 191 -4.03 5.52 13.53
C GLU A 191 -3.46 4.16 13.95
N TYR A 192 -2.90 3.42 13.01
CA TYR A 192 -2.20 2.17 13.31
C TYR A 192 -1.00 2.39 14.24
N ALA A 193 -0.20 3.41 13.99
CA ALA A 193 0.96 3.74 14.83
C ALA A 193 0.52 4.07 16.26
N ILE A 194 -0.55 4.86 16.43
CA ILE A 194 -1.14 5.19 17.73
C ILE A 194 -1.63 3.91 18.43
N ALA A 195 -2.45 3.13 17.76
CA ALA A 195 -3.07 1.93 18.35
C ALA A 195 -2.04 0.85 18.74
N ASN A 196 -0.89 0.80 18.06
CA ASN A 196 0.14 -0.22 18.27
C ASN A 196 1.40 0.33 18.97
N GLY A 197 1.37 1.55 19.51
CA GLY A 197 2.49 2.14 20.26
C GLY A 197 3.76 2.30 19.42
N ARG A 198 3.62 2.50 18.08
CA ARG A 198 4.74 2.76 17.19
C ARG A 198 5.24 4.20 17.37
N LYS A 199 6.54 4.43 17.16
CA LYS A 199 7.19 5.70 17.50
C LYS A 199 7.32 6.64 16.30
N SER A 200 7.23 6.12 15.08
CA SER A 200 7.39 6.91 13.87
C SER A 200 6.50 6.44 12.72
N VAL A 201 6.13 7.40 11.86
CA VAL A 201 5.58 7.15 10.53
C VAL A 201 6.45 7.86 9.51
N THR A 202 6.93 7.13 8.51
CA THR A 202 7.78 7.66 7.45
C THR A 202 7.02 7.72 6.14
N ILE A 203 6.77 8.92 5.64
CA ILE A 203 6.14 9.14 4.34
C ILE A 203 7.20 8.95 3.24
N VAL A 204 7.09 7.88 2.48
CA VAL A 204 8.06 7.49 1.45
C VAL A 204 7.56 7.93 0.08
N HIS A 205 8.36 8.70 -0.65
CA HIS A 205 7.95 9.34 -1.89
C HIS A 205 9.12 9.63 -2.85
N LYS A 206 8.82 10.10 -4.07
CA LYS A 206 9.79 10.60 -5.05
C LYS A 206 9.53 12.08 -5.40
N GLY A 207 9.18 12.88 -4.41
CA GLY A 207 8.78 14.29 -4.56
C GLY A 207 9.86 15.23 -5.06
N ASN A 208 11.14 14.84 -5.01
CA ASN A 208 12.23 15.60 -5.62
C ASN A 208 12.15 15.61 -7.17
N ILE A 209 11.52 14.61 -7.78
CA ILE A 209 11.29 14.48 -9.22
C ILE A 209 9.85 14.84 -9.58
N MET A 210 8.87 14.24 -8.92
CA MET A 210 7.43 14.40 -9.19
C MET A 210 6.77 15.28 -8.14
N LYS A 211 6.94 16.60 -8.29
CA LYS A 211 6.57 17.60 -7.26
C LYS A 211 5.08 17.70 -6.99
N PHE A 212 4.25 17.53 -8.02
CA PHE A 212 2.80 17.75 -7.96
C PHE A 212 1.98 16.46 -7.70
N THR A 213 2.64 15.32 -7.66
CA THR A 213 2.07 14.03 -7.27
C THR A 213 2.74 13.53 -6.00
N GLU A 214 3.95 12.99 -6.10
CA GLU A 214 4.72 12.48 -4.95
C GLU A 214 5.05 13.54 -3.89
N GLY A 215 5.46 14.75 -4.32
CA GLY A 215 5.69 15.87 -3.41
C GLY A 215 4.41 16.37 -2.76
N ALA A 216 3.29 16.35 -3.50
CA ALA A 216 1.98 16.65 -2.97
C ALA A 216 1.53 15.62 -1.94
N PHE A 217 1.71 14.32 -2.20
CA PHE A 217 1.48 13.25 -1.24
C PHE A 217 2.15 13.51 0.11
N ARG A 218 3.45 13.83 0.10
CA ARG A 218 4.19 14.22 1.30
C ARG A 218 3.54 15.41 2.01
N ASN A 219 3.26 16.48 1.26
CA ASN A 219 2.74 17.73 1.85
C ASN A 219 1.34 17.52 2.47
N TRP A 220 0.46 16.78 1.80
CA TRP A 220 -0.85 16.42 2.34
C TRP A 220 -0.74 15.56 3.58
N GLY A 221 0.24 14.66 3.63
CA GLY A 221 0.50 13.85 4.82
C GLY A 221 0.89 14.67 6.04
N TYR A 222 1.80 15.63 5.89
CA TYR A 222 2.16 16.55 6.97
C TYR A 222 0.99 17.42 7.39
N ALA A 223 0.27 17.99 6.42
CA ALA A 223 -0.91 18.81 6.72
C ALA A 223 -2.00 18.03 7.46
N LEU A 224 -2.22 16.76 7.08
CA LEU A 224 -3.13 15.86 7.78
C LEU A 224 -2.70 15.63 9.22
N ALA A 225 -1.43 15.27 9.44
CA ALA A 225 -0.90 15.00 10.77
C ALA A 225 -1.05 16.21 11.71
N GLU A 226 -0.77 17.42 11.21
CA GLU A 226 -0.92 18.65 11.99
C GLU A 226 -2.38 19.05 12.21
N ARG A 227 -3.27 18.74 11.27
CA ARG A 227 -4.71 19.07 11.39
C ARG A 227 -5.47 18.10 12.31
N GLU A 228 -5.24 16.81 12.16
CA GLU A 228 -6.06 15.79 12.82
C GLU A 228 -5.38 15.12 14.02
N PHE A 229 -4.05 15.09 14.04
CA PHE A 229 -3.27 14.36 15.06
C PHE A 229 -2.26 15.22 15.82
N ALA A 230 -2.42 16.52 15.86
CA ALA A 230 -1.48 17.45 16.50
C ALA A 230 -1.16 17.11 17.97
N ALA A 231 -2.10 16.52 18.70
CA ALA A 231 -1.90 16.11 20.08
C ALA A 231 -0.97 14.88 20.20
N GLN A 232 -1.02 13.96 19.21
CA GLN A 232 -0.31 12.68 19.24
C GLN A 232 0.96 12.65 18.38
N THR A 233 1.16 13.62 17.51
CA THR A 233 2.25 13.62 16.52
C THR A 233 3.12 14.86 16.62
N TYR A 234 4.35 14.75 16.11
CA TYR A 234 5.26 15.84 15.84
C TYR A 234 5.84 15.65 14.44
N THR A 235 5.71 16.63 13.55
CA THR A 235 6.12 16.53 12.18
C THR A 235 7.51 17.09 11.91
N TRP A 236 8.20 16.56 10.90
CA TRP A 236 9.45 17.14 10.42
C TRP A 236 9.26 18.58 9.90
N ASP A 237 8.10 18.89 9.33
CA ASP A 237 7.76 20.26 8.93
C ASP A 237 7.72 21.24 10.12
N GLN A 238 7.28 20.79 11.31
CA GLN A 238 7.37 21.60 12.53
C GLN A 238 8.82 21.87 12.92
N TRP A 239 9.65 20.83 12.88
CA TRP A 239 11.09 20.96 13.14
C TRP A 239 11.76 21.95 12.18
N GLU A 240 11.50 21.87 10.87
CA GLU A 240 12.05 22.79 9.88
C GLU A 240 11.57 24.24 10.12
N ARG A 241 10.31 24.45 10.49
CA ARG A 241 9.79 25.79 10.83
C ARG A 241 10.47 26.36 12.07
N THR A 242 10.68 25.58 13.10
CA THR A 242 11.38 26.00 14.32
C THR A 242 12.84 26.28 14.03
N LYS A 243 13.49 25.43 13.27
CA LYS A 243 14.89 25.63 12.82
C LYS A 243 15.04 26.94 12.04
N ALA A 244 14.14 27.23 11.12
CA ALA A 244 14.17 28.47 10.32
C ALA A 244 14.00 29.73 11.16
N LYS A 245 13.23 29.67 12.27
CA LYS A 245 12.93 30.82 13.12
C LYS A 245 13.94 31.00 14.27
N LEU A 246 14.31 29.92 14.92
CA LEU A 246 15.04 29.90 16.21
C LEU A 246 16.35 29.14 16.17
N GLY A 247 16.69 28.53 15.04
CA GLY A 247 17.91 27.76 14.84
C GLY A 247 17.75 26.26 15.19
N GLU A 248 18.75 25.49 14.79
CA GLU A 248 18.71 24.02 14.87
C GLU A 248 18.68 23.50 16.32
N LYS A 249 19.35 24.18 17.24
CA LYS A 249 19.34 23.79 18.66
C LYS A 249 17.92 23.82 19.24
N ALA A 250 17.18 24.89 19.00
CA ALA A 250 15.80 25.03 19.46
C ALA A 250 14.87 23.98 18.83
N ALA A 251 15.04 23.67 17.54
CA ALA A 251 14.28 22.63 16.85
C ALA A 251 14.54 21.23 17.42
N ASN A 252 15.79 20.93 17.77
CA ASN A 252 16.17 19.66 18.40
C ASN A 252 15.61 19.53 19.82
N GLU A 253 15.62 20.62 20.60
CA GLU A 253 15.03 20.66 21.94
C GLU A 253 13.51 20.46 21.89
N GLU A 254 12.82 21.10 20.93
CA GLU A 254 11.39 20.93 20.68
C GLU A 254 11.04 19.48 20.30
N GLN A 255 11.79 18.89 19.38
CA GLN A 255 11.58 17.48 18.98
C GLN A 255 11.83 16.53 20.15
N THR A 256 12.89 16.77 20.92
CA THR A 256 13.20 15.96 22.10
C THR A 256 12.07 16.02 23.15
N ALA A 257 11.51 17.20 23.37
CA ALA A 257 10.36 17.38 24.26
C ALA A 257 9.11 16.67 23.72
N ALA A 258 8.86 16.73 22.42
CA ALA A 258 7.75 16.02 21.79
C ALA A 258 7.87 14.49 21.95
N VAL A 259 9.07 13.94 21.74
CA VAL A 259 9.35 12.51 21.94
C VAL A 259 9.17 12.12 23.40
N ALA A 260 9.67 12.94 24.34
CA ALA A 260 9.50 12.70 25.78
C ALA A 260 8.02 12.75 26.21
N ALA A 261 7.20 13.55 25.54
CA ALA A 261 5.75 13.59 25.71
C ALA A 261 5.01 12.41 25.04
N GLY A 262 5.71 11.46 24.43
CA GLY A 262 5.14 10.28 23.78
C GLY A 262 4.56 10.55 22.40
N LYS A 263 4.89 11.65 21.75
CA LYS A 263 4.43 11.94 20.39
C LYS A 263 5.12 11.07 19.34
N ILE A 264 4.36 10.65 18.35
CA ILE A 264 4.84 9.92 17.18
C ILE A 264 5.51 10.90 16.22
N ILE A 265 6.70 10.56 15.75
CA ILE A 265 7.42 11.39 14.77
C ILE A 265 6.92 11.07 13.36
N ILE A 266 6.40 12.10 12.68
CA ILE A 266 6.05 12.03 11.27
C ILE A 266 7.20 12.64 10.48
N LYS A 267 7.84 11.83 9.66
CA LYS A 267 8.97 12.23 8.80
C LYS A 267 8.78 11.77 7.37
N ASP A 268 9.62 12.24 6.46
CA ASP A 268 9.62 11.77 5.08
C ASP A 268 11.00 11.27 4.64
N ALA A 269 10.99 10.46 3.60
CA ALA A 269 12.21 10.00 2.96
C ALA A 269 12.00 9.72 1.47
N ILE A 270 13.05 9.92 0.69
CA ILE A 270 13.07 9.58 -0.74
C ILE A 270 13.10 8.06 -0.90
N ALA A 271 12.27 7.53 -1.79
CA ALA A 271 12.04 6.10 -1.96
C ALA A 271 13.33 5.29 -2.19
N ASP A 272 14.24 5.79 -3.03
CA ASP A 272 15.48 5.07 -3.38
C ASP A 272 16.33 4.76 -2.15
N ILE A 273 16.58 5.77 -1.33
CA ILE A 273 17.40 5.62 -0.13
C ILE A 273 16.65 4.87 0.98
N THR A 274 15.33 5.00 1.04
CA THR A 274 14.52 4.31 2.04
C THR A 274 14.63 2.79 1.90
N LEU A 275 14.59 2.25 0.67
CA LEU A 275 14.74 0.82 0.41
C LEU A 275 16.06 0.23 0.95
N GLN A 276 17.12 1.04 1.00
CA GLN A 276 18.38 0.67 1.62
C GLN A 276 18.35 0.86 3.15
N GLN A 277 17.82 1.99 3.61
CA GLN A 277 17.88 2.38 5.03
C GLN A 277 17.03 1.49 5.92
N VAL A 278 15.89 1.02 5.46
CA VAL A 278 15.04 0.09 6.22
C VAL A 278 15.76 -1.24 6.55
N LEU A 279 16.79 -1.59 5.79
CA LEU A 279 17.60 -2.78 6.03
C LEU A 279 18.90 -2.48 6.80
N THR A 280 19.48 -1.30 6.60
CA THR A 280 20.76 -0.92 7.21
C THR A 280 20.61 -0.19 8.55
N ARG A 281 19.46 0.48 8.77
CA ARG A 281 19.11 1.23 9.97
C ARG A 281 17.64 0.96 10.38
N PRO A 282 17.26 -0.32 10.54
CA PRO A 282 15.84 -0.70 10.74
C PRO A 282 15.20 -0.05 11.98
N ASN A 283 15.97 0.23 13.02
CA ASN A 283 15.47 0.86 14.26
C ASN A 283 14.92 2.29 14.07
N GLU A 284 15.13 2.90 12.90
CA GLU A 284 14.63 4.24 12.59
C GLU A 284 13.25 4.22 11.92
N PHE A 285 12.70 3.04 11.62
CA PHE A 285 11.48 2.88 10.82
C PHE A 285 10.48 1.95 11.52
N ASP A 286 9.30 2.46 11.83
CA ASP A 286 8.20 1.68 12.44
C ASP A 286 7.03 1.45 11.47
N VAL A 287 6.55 2.52 10.85
CA VAL A 287 5.46 2.51 9.88
C VAL A 287 5.84 3.35 8.66
#